data_ec02b94427bd4f2f2fc1772be818e126
#
_entry.id   ec02b94427bd4f2f2fc1772be818e126
#
_cell.length_a   1.000
_cell.length_b   1.000
_cell.length_c   1.000
_cell.angle_alpha   90.00
_cell.angle_beta   90.00
_cell.angle_gamma   90.00
#
_symmetry.space_group_name_H-M   'P 1'
#
loop_
_entity.id
_entity.type
_entity.pdbx_description
1 polymer ?
#
loop_
_entity_poly.entity_id
_entity_poly.type
_entity_poly.pdbx_seq_one_letter_code
_entity_poly.pdbx_strand_id
1 'polypeptide(L)'
;MGYAEMAHLRGLRADFDEQANAPSANPRYVTRTTTVEKEWWQSLPLRDQMLVRGAGVSRDSRKAILLGRWAAVQHGMWIGPFTDWTVDVALPSGKPPAKSKWPYLTRFRSVPVRDDETITAHNIRYTDRLRTYIDLFRFGTITDQLTATDWLLSHYSRRTVHDYIDGFEGCRPEILKRAHRMVAGVTPLPEYRYSLARAVLSSHRIDCYPVFLKPWVTSGPLIVDCGGMRNIAIIIDDATGSDSDFGFPEDTRASWTSHHNFPTVRWDFSDLFFRPDLFMREVGRARNAVIYKHSLPKWEW
;
A
#
# COMPACT_ATOMS: atom_id res chain seq x y z
N MET A 1 -4.05 10.65 -11.18
CA MET A 1 -3.87 9.49 -12.10
C MET A 1 -3.42 10.06 -13.43
N GLY A 2 -2.22 9.67 -13.88
CA GLY A 2 -1.64 10.15 -15.14
C GLY A 2 -2.29 9.48 -16.37
N TYR A 3 -2.04 10.04 -17.58
CA TYR A 3 -2.58 9.49 -18.83
C TYR A 3 -2.14 8.03 -19.07
N ALA A 4 -0.88 7.72 -18.80
CA ALA A 4 -0.33 6.38 -18.94
C ALA A 4 -1.02 5.36 -18.02
N GLU A 5 -1.29 5.74 -16.77
CA GLU A 5 -1.99 4.92 -15.80
C GLU A 5 -3.45 4.66 -16.21
N MET A 6 -4.11 5.67 -16.75
CA MET A 6 -5.46 5.53 -17.30
C MET A 6 -5.49 4.61 -18.54
N ALA A 7 -4.47 4.67 -19.40
CA ALA A 7 -4.35 3.78 -20.56
C ALA A 7 -4.10 2.34 -20.11
N HIS A 8 -3.20 2.13 -19.14
CA HIS A 8 -2.95 0.81 -18.56
C HIS A 8 -4.22 0.18 -17.96
N LEU A 9 -4.97 0.93 -17.14
CA LEU A 9 -6.22 0.44 -16.54
C LEU A 9 -7.28 0.07 -17.58
N ARG A 10 -7.37 0.83 -18.70
CA ARG A 10 -8.26 0.48 -19.81
C ARG A 10 -7.84 -0.79 -20.53
N GLY A 11 -6.54 -0.93 -20.84
CA GLY A 11 -5.97 -2.14 -21.44
C GLY A 11 -6.23 -3.37 -20.57
N LEU A 12 -5.84 -3.32 -19.31
CA LEU A 12 -6.05 -4.41 -18.35
C LEU A 12 -7.53 -4.79 -18.22
N ARG A 13 -8.45 -3.81 -18.30
CA ARG A 13 -9.87 -4.07 -18.25
C ARG A 13 -10.37 -4.78 -19.50
N ALA A 14 -9.90 -4.38 -20.68
CA ALA A 14 -10.26 -5.02 -21.94
C ALA A 14 -9.77 -6.48 -21.97
N ASP A 15 -8.54 -6.71 -21.56
CA ASP A 15 -7.95 -8.06 -21.44
C ASP A 15 -8.75 -8.92 -20.46
N PHE A 16 -9.13 -8.36 -19.29
CA PHE A 16 -9.96 -9.07 -18.33
C PHE A 16 -11.33 -9.43 -18.89
N ASP A 17 -12.00 -8.54 -19.61
CA ASP A 17 -13.31 -8.81 -20.19
C ASP A 17 -13.21 -9.88 -21.30
N GLU A 18 -12.13 -9.91 -22.06
CA GLU A 18 -11.83 -10.97 -23.01
C GLU A 18 -11.61 -12.31 -22.29
N GLN A 19 -10.70 -12.34 -21.31
CA GLN A 19 -10.39 -13.54 -20.53
C GLN A 19 -11.62 -14.10 -19.80
N ALA A 20 -12.43 -13.23 -19.22
CA ALA A 20 -13.60 -13.64 -18.44
C ALA A 20 -14.77 -14.17 -19.29
N ASN A 21 -14.75 -13.95 -20.60
CA ASN A 21 -15.74 -14.46 -21.56
C ASN A 21 -15.22 -15.63 -22.40
N ALA A 22 -13.91 -15.87 -22.41
CA ALA A 22 -13.31 -16.98 -23.15
C ALA A 22 -13.40 -18.30 -22.35
N PRO A 23 -13.61 -19.43 -23.00
CA PRO A 23 -13.45 -20.74 -22.39
C PRO A 23 -11.95 -20.95 -22.07
N SER A 24 -11.62 -21.22 -20.80
CA SER A 24 -10.24 -21.48 -20.40
C SER A 24 -10.02 -22.98 -20.20
N ALA A 25 -8.92 -23.50 -20.76
CA ALA A 25 -8.47 -24.86 -20.53
C ALA A 25 -7.90 -25.09 -19.13
N ASN A 26 -7.37 -24.03 -18.52
CA ASN A 26 -6.77 -24.05 -17.17
C ASN A 26 -7.31 -22.86 -16.35
N PRO A 27 -8.57 -22.93 -15.83
CA PRO A 27 -9.23 -21.79 -15.23
C PRO A 27 -8.68 -21.44 -13.84
N ARG A 28 -8.42 -20.16 -13.62
CA ARG A 28 -8.26 -19.54 -12.30
C ARG A 28 -9.56 -18.83 -11.92
N TYR A 29 -10.15 -19.21 -10.83
CA TYR A 29 -11.35 -18.55 -10.31
C TYR A 29 -10.97 -17.20 -9.69
N VAL A 30 -11.37 -16.12 -10.33
CA VAL A 30 -11.27 -14.75 -9.80
C VAL A 30 -12.38 -14.51 -8.80
N THR A 31 -13.59 -14.98 -9.12
CA THR A 31 -14.73 -15.03 -8.20
C THR A 31 -15.41 -16.42 -8.33
N ARG A 32 -16.58 -16.60 -7.74
CA ARG A 32 -17.33 -17.85 -7.87
C ARG A 32 -17.79 -18.11 -9.30
N THR A 33 -18.11 -17.05 -10.05
CA THR A 33 -18.73 -17.13 -11.38
C THR A 33 -17.83 -16.61 -12.49
N THR A 34 -16.73 -15.95 -12.14
CA THR A 34 -15.79 -15.39 -13.10
C THR A 34 -14.46 -16.14 -13.03
N THR A 35 -14.02 -16.65 -14.15
CA THR A 35 -12.72 -17.31 -14.34
C THR A 35 -11.90 -16.57 -15.38
N VAL A 36 -10.59 -16.71 -15.29
CA VAL A 36 -9.60 -16.24 -16.26
C VAL A 36 -8.58 -17.35 -16.49
N GLU A 37 -7.76 -17.26 -17.52
CA GLU A 37 -6.66 -18.18 -17.73
C GLU A 37 -5.64 -18.07 -16.59
N LYS A 38 -5.17 -19.20 -16.05
CA LYS A 38 -4.27 -19.25 -14.90
C LYS A 38 -2.90 -18.62 -15.21
N GLU A 39 -2.36 -18.90 -16.38
CA GLU A 39 -1.08 -18.38 -16.85
C GLU A 39 -1.14 -16.85 -17.01
N TRP A 40 -2.22 -16.33 -17.61
CA TRP A 40 -2.43 -14.89 -17.69
C TRP A 40 -2.51 -14.26 -16.31
N TRP A 41 -3.31 -14.83 -15.39
CA TRP A 41 -3.37 -14.34 -14.02
C TRP A 41 -2.00 -14.29 -13.33
N GLN A 42 -1.19 -15.33 -13.51
CA GLN A 42 0.13 -15.45 -12.89
C GLN A 42 1.16 -14.47 -13.49
N SER A 43 0.97 -14.06 -14.76
CA SER A 43 1.83 -13.07 -15.42
C SER A 43 1.56 -11.64 -14.95
N LEU A 44 0.40 -11.39 -14.35
CA LEU A 44 0.03 -10.05 -13.89
C LEU A 44 0.81 -9.65 -12.63
N PRO A 45 1.29 -8.40 -12.55
CA PRO A 45 1.72 -7.81 -11.29
C PRO A 45 0.62 -7.90 -10.22
N LEU A 46 1.01 -7.96 -8.95
CA LEU A 46 0.05 -8.12 -7.86
C LEU A 46 -1.05 -7.04 -7.86
N ARG A 47 -0.67 -5.79 -8.11
CA ARG A 47 -1.64 -4.70 -8.22
C ARG A 47 -2.70 -4.98 -9.28
N ASP A 48 -2.28 -5.48 -10.43
CA ASP A 48 -3.18 -5.79 -11.54
C ASP A 48 -4.07 -6.99 -11.22
N GLN A 49 -3.54 -8.00 -10.52
CA GLN A 49 -4.33 -9.10 -9.99
C GLN A 49 -5.43 -8.59 -9.03
N MET A 50 -5.11 -7.60 -8.18
CA MET A 50 -6.11 -6.96 -7.32
C MET A 50 -7.16 -6.20 -8.12
N LEU A 51 -6.75 -5.43 -9.12
CA LEU A 51 -7.67 -4.70 -10.01
C LEU A 51 -8.63 -5.66 -10.70
N VAL A 52 -8.11 -6.75 -11.28
CA VAL A 52 -8.90 -7.81 -11.92
C VAL A 52 -9.87 -8.48 -10.94
N ARG A 53 -9.40 -8.75 -9.71
CA ARG A 53 -10.26 -9.31 -8.66
C ARG A 53 -11.41 -8.38 -8.28
N GLY A 54 -11.12 -7.11 -8.07
CA GLY A 54 -12.14 -6.07 -7.80
C GLY A 54 -13.16 -5.96 -8.94
N ALA A 55 -12.69 -6.02 -10.18
CA ALA A 55 -13.53 -6.02 -11.37
C ALA A 55 -14.45 -7.25 -11.42
N GLY A 56 -13.92 -8.44 -11.11
CA GLY A 56 -14.71 -9.68 -11.05
C GLY A 56 -15.83 -9.59 -9.99
N VAL A 57 -15.53 -9.09 -8.79
CA VAL A 57 -16.55 -8.91 -7.76
C VAL A 57 -17.62 -7.89 -8.18
N SER A 58 -17.23 -6.81 -8.84
CA SER A 58 -18.17 -5.81 -9.37
C SER A 58 -19.04 -6.38 -10.50
N ARG A 59 -18.50 -7.30 -11.31
CA ARG A 59 -19.26 -8.03 -12.33
C ARG A 59 -20.32 -8.95 -11.71
N ASP A 60 -19.94 -9.69 -10.66
CA ASP A 60 -20.84 -10.61 -9.95
C ASP A 60 -21.90 -9.87 -9.11
N SER A 61 -21.58 -8.67 -8.65
CA SER A 61 -22.46 -7.88 -7.79
C SER A 61 -22.50 -6.40 -8.21
N ARG A 62 -23.35 -6.10 -9.20
CA ARG A 62 -23.46 -4.77 -9.84
C ARG A 62 -23.72 -3.61 -8.86
N LYS A 63 -24.29 -3.87 -7.69
CA LYS A 63 -24.59 -2.86 -6.67
C LYS A 63 -23.48 -2.72 -5.63
N ALA A 64 -22.50 -3.63 -5.62
CA ALA A 64 -21.41 -3.59 -4.68
C ALA A 64 -20.48 -2.41 -4.98
N ILE A 65 -20.04 -1.74 -3.92
CA ILE A 65 -19.08 -0.64 -3.94
C ILE A 65 -17.83 -1.16 -3.25
N LEU A 66 -16.69 -1.17 -3.93
CA LEU A 66 -15.40 -1.56 -3.36
C LEU A 66 -14.98 -0.58 -2.28
N LEU A 67 -14.45 -1.08 -1.17
CA LEU A 67 -14.01 -0.31 -0.01
C LEU A 67 -12.54 -0.53 0.33
N GLY A 68 -11.97 0.37 1.13
CA GLY A 68 -10.67 0.23 1.75
C GLY A 68 -9.57 -0.11 0.73
N ARG A 69 -8.81 -1.19 0.94
CA ARG A 69 -7.72 -1.61 0.06
C ARG A 69 -8.13 -1.76 -1.41
N TRP A 70 -9.31 -2.28 -1.66
CA TRP A 70 -9.79 -2.57 -3.01
C TRP A 70 -10.17 -1.29 -3.77
N ALA A 71 -10.71 -0.30 -3.08
CA ALA A 71 -10.90 1.04 -3.63
C ALA A 71 -9.56 1.79 -3.76
N ALA A 72 -8.65 1.64 -2.79
CA ALA A 72 -7.33 2.26 -2.82
C ALA A 72 -6.54 1.85 -4.08
N VAL A 73 -6.55 0.57 -4.44
CA VAL A 73 -5.89 0.08 -5.66
C VAL A 73 -6.49 0.68 -6.92
N GLN A 74 -7.82 0.91 -6.97
CA GLN A 74 -8.46 1.59 -8.11
C GLN A 74 -7.97 3.04 -8.27
N HIS A 75 -7.60 3.69 -7.18
CA HIS A 75 -7.05 5.04 -7.19
C HIS A 75 -5.54 5.12 -7.44
N GLY A 76 -4.83 4.00 -7.49
CA GLY A 76 -3.37 3.98 -7.46
C GLY A 76 -2.78 4.35 -6.10
N MET A 77 -3.60 4.35 -5.06
CA MET A 77 -3.17 4.64 -3.68
C MET A 77 -2.30 3.50 -3.15
N TRP A 78 -1.28 3.85 -2.39
CA TRP A 78 -0.37 2.88 -1.79
C TRP A 78 -1.03 2.14 -0.64
N ILE A 79 -0.75 0.85 -0.55
CA ILE A 79 -1.29 -0.06 0.48
C ILE A 79 -0.14 -0.88 1.10
N GLY A 80 -0.37 -1.40 2.29
CA GLY A 80 0.57 -2.29 2.97
C GLY A 80 0.66 -3.70 2.37
N PRO A 81 1.49 -4.58 2.95
CA PRO A 81 1.64 -5.96 2.53
C PRO A 81 0.30 -6.68 2.46
N PHE A 82 0.18 -7.58 1.49
CA PHE A 82 -1.09 -8.16 1.12
C PHE A 82 -1.10 -9.67 1.40
N THR A 83 -1.98 -10.10 2.30
CA THR A 83 -2.11 -11.51 2.69
C THR A 83 -3.54 -12.05 2.56
N ASP A 84 -4.56 -11.17 2.46
CA ASP A 84 -5.97 -11.55 2.42
C ASP A 84 -6.64 -11.10 1.11
N TRP A 85 -7.05 -12.06 0.30
CA TRP A 85 -7.74 -11.85 -0.98
C TRP A 85 -9.25 -11.57 -0.84
N THR A 86 -9.73 -11.44 0.38
CA THR A 86 -11.14 -11.11 0.64
C THR A 86 -11.45 -9.67 0.25
N VAL A 87 -12.38 -9.49 -0.69
CA VAL A 87 -12.79 -8.17 -1.19
C VAL A 87 -13.80 -7.55 -0.24
N ASP A 88 -13.43 -6.41 0.33
CA ASP A 88 -14.35 -5.61 1.15
C ASP A 88 -15.26 -4.76 0.26
N VAL A 89 -16.56 -4.92 0.44
CA VAL A 89 -17.59 -4.17 -0.29
C VAL A 89 -18.68 -3.65 0.62
N ALA A 90 -19.37 -2.63 0.18
CA ALA A 90 -20.64 -2.19 0.76
C ALA A 90 -21.76 -2.18 -0.29
N LEU A 91 -23.01 -2.18 0.19
CA LEU A 91 -24.15 -1.76 -0.61
C LEU A 91 -24.46 -0.30 -0.31
N PRO A 92 -25.06 0.46 -1.25
CA PRO A 92 -25.43 1.86 -1.01
C PRO A 92 -26.23 2.06 0.27
N SER A 93 -27.15 1.13 0.59
CA SER A 93 -27.96 1.17 1.80
C SER A 93 -27.20 0.88 3.10
N GLY A 94 -25.96 0.42 3.04
CA GLY A 94 -25.19 -0.06 4.19
C GLY A 94 -25.69 -1.37 4.80
N LYS A 95 -26.74 -1.97 4.25
CA LYS A 95 -27.33 -3.21 4.76
C LYS A 95 -26.81 -4.41 3.99
N PRO A 96 -25.89 -5.21 4.56
CA PRO A 96 -25.35 -6.39 3.89
C PRO A 96 -26.44 -7.48 3.73
N PRO A 97 -26.35 -8.30 2.69
CA PRO A 97 -27.17 -9.50 2.59
C PRO A 97 -26.78 -10.52 3.68
N ALA A 98 -27.60 -11.54 3.88
CA ALA A 98 -27.26 -12.63 4.80
C ALA A 98 -25.91 -13.27 4.39
N LYS A 99 -25.06 -13.61 5.37
CA LYS A 99 -23.72 -14.14 5.14
C LYS A 99 -23.67 -15.35 4.21
N SER A 100 -24.71 -16.20 4.25
CA SER A 100 -24.86 -17.37 3.35
C SER A 100 -24.98 -17.00 1.86
N LYS A 101 -25.31 -15.75 1.55
CA LYS A 101 -25.42 -15.21 0.20
C LYS A 101 -24.17 -14.45 -0.27
N TRP A 102 -23.13 -14.36 0.57
CA TRP A 102 -21.92 -13.67 0.17
C TRP A 102 -21.15 -14.47 -0.88
N PRO A 103 -20.70 -13.82 -1.95
CA PRO A 103 -19.82 -14.47 -2.91
C PRO A 103 -18.51 -14.92 -2.25
N TYR A 104 -17.87 -15.91 -2.81
CA TYR A 104 -16.59 -16.42 -2.35
C TYR A 104 -15.53 -15.29 -2.25
N LEU A 105 -14.80 -15.26 -1.16
CA LEU A 105 -13.81 -14.23 -0.84
C LEU A 105 -14.35 -12.80 -1.00
N THR A 106 -15.61 -12.57 -0.61
CA THR A 106 -16.22 -11.24 -0.57
C THR A 106 -16.78 -11.00 0.82
N ARG A 107 -16.51 -9.83 1.39
CA ARG A 107 -16.97 -9.44 2.72
C ARG A 107 -17.78 -8.16 2.63
N PHE A 108 -19.06 -8.24 2.93
CA PHE A 108 -19.91 -7.06 2.99
C PHE A 108 -19.74 -6.34 4.33
N ARG A 109 -19.42 -5.05 4.25
CA ARG A 109 -19.33 -4.16 5.39
C ARG A 109 -20.67 -3.46 5.62
N SER A 110 -21.07 -3.40 6.89
CA SER A 110 -22.30 -2.68 7.29
C SER A 110 -21.98 -1.19 7.46
N VAL A 111 -21.76 -0.51 6.34
CA VAL A 111 -21.53 0.93 6.27
C VAL A 111 -22.29 1.51 5.10
N PRO A 112 -23.02 2.61 5.28
CA PRO A 112 -23.65 3.32 4.19
C PRO A 112 -22.55 4.02 3.35
N VAL A 113 -22.76 4.10 2.05
CA VAL A 113 -21.93 4.86 1.13
C VAL A 113 -22.85 5.73 0.29
N ARG A 114 -22.65 7.04 0.36
CA ARG A 114 -23.44 8.00 -0.38
C ARG A 114 -23.04 8.01 -1.85
N ASP A 115 -23.92 8.51 -2.70
CA ASP A 115 -23.62 8.58 -4.15
C ASP A 115 -22.48 9.57 -4.45
N ASP A 116 -22.36 10.67 -3.70
CA ASP A 116 -21.28 11.63 -3.80
C ASP A 116 -19.92 11.10 -3.29
N GLU A 117 -19.92 10.05 -2.49
CA GLU A 117 -18.73 9.31 -2.05
C GLU A 117 -18.36 8.14 -2.99
N THR A 118 -19.10 7.95 -4.09
CA THR A 118 -18.93 6.80 -5.00
C THR A 118 -18.46 7.25 -6.37
N ILE A 119 -17.42 6.62 -6.85
CA ILE A 119 -16.96 6.73 -8.24
C ILE A 119 -17.40 5.49 -9.00
N THR A 120 -17.87 5.69 -10.21
CA THR A 120 -18.14 4.60 -11.16
C THR A 120 -17.23 4.78 -12.38
N ALA A 121 -16.32 3.84 -12.58
CA ALA A 121 -15.46 3.82 -13.75
C ALA A 121 -15.36 2.38 -14.29
N HIS A 122 -15.48 2.21 -15.61
CA HIS A 122 -15.40 0.90 -16.28
C HIS A 122 -16.32 -0.17 -15.64
N ASN A 123 -17.55 0.21 -15.28
CA ASN A 123 -18.53 -0.63 -14.58
C ASN A 123 -18.10 -1.14 -13.19
N ILE A 124 -17.05 -0.55 -12.61
CA ILE A 124 -16.64 -0.81 -11.23
C ILE A 124 -17.09 0.38 -10.40
N ARG A 125 -17.73 0.09 -9.26
CA ARG A 125 -18.09 1.09 -8.26
C ARG A 125 -17.14 0.99 -7.08
N TYR A 126 -16.57 2.11 -6.68
CA TYR A 126 -15.65 2.18 -5.55
C TYR A 126 -15.73 3.54 -4.86
N THR A 127 -15.34 3.62 -3.61
CA THR A 127 -15.36 4.88 -2.86
C THR A 127 -14.37 5.89 -3.43
N ASP A 128 -14.67 7.18 -3.32
CA ASP A 128 -13.74 8.25 -3.67
C ASP A 128 -12.45 8.20 -2.82
N ARG A 129 -11.45 9.01 -3.14
CA ARG A 129 -10.13 8.96 -2.51
C ARG A 129 -10.15 9.24 -1.02
N LEU A 130 -10.88 10.25 -0.61
CA LEU A 130 -10.92 10.69 0.77
C LEU A 130 -11.76 9.72 1.62
N ARG A 131 -12.89 9.24 1.09
CA ARG A 131 -13.68 8.19 1.72
C ARG A 131 -12.87 6.88 1.83
N THR A 132 -12.15 6.50 0.77
CA THR A 132 -11.26 5.33 0.77
C THR A 132 -10.22 5.42 1.88
N TYR A 133 -9.62 6.60 2.08
CA TYR A 133 -8.68 6.84 3.17
C TYR A 133 -9.30 6.56 4.55
N ILE A 134 -10.50 7.07 4.82
CA ILE A 134 -11.21 6.77 6.09
C ILE A 134 -11.52 5.27 6.22
N ASP A 135 -11.91 4.61 5.13
CA ASP A 135 -12.20 3.17 5.17
C ASP A 135 -10.93 2.32 5.44
N LEU A 136 -9.72 2.79 5.07
CA LEU A 136 -8.47 2.16 5.48
C LEU A 136 -8.23 2.26 6.99
N PHE A 137 -8.69 3.33 7.65
CA PHE A 137 -8.66 3.41 9.12
C PHE A 137 -9.71 2.53 9.80
N ARG A 138 -10.79 2.19 9.10
CA ARG A 138 -11.84 1.28 9.59
C ARG A 138 -11.46 -0.19 9.43
N PHE A 139 -10.88 -0.55 8.28
CA PHE A 139 -10.79 -1.94 7.82
C PHE A 139 -9.37 -2.38 7.48
N GLY A 140 -8.46 -1.45 7.25
CA GLY A 140 -7.06 -1.71 6.90
C GLY A 140 -6.15 -1.88 8.11
N THR A 141 -4.91 -2.27 7.82
CA THR A 141 -3.82 -2.39 8.79
C THR A 141 -3.18 -1.03 9.06
N ILE A 142 -2.34 -0.94 10.08
CA ILE A 142 -1.53 0.27 10.33
C ILE A 142 -0.60 0.57 9.14
N THR A 143 -0.13 -0.48 8.46
CA THR A 143 0.72 -0.35 7.27
C THR A 143 -0.05 0.31 6.13
N ASP A 144 -1.31 -0.10 5.89
CA ASP A 144 -2.18 0.56 4.91
C ASP A 144 -2.41 2.04 5.23
N GLN A 145 -2.66 2.32 6.50
CA GLN A 145 -2.95 3.68 6.98
C GLN A 145 -1.75 4.61 6.74
N LEU A 146 -0.53 4.14 7.04
CA LEU A 146 0.69 4.92 6.84
C LEU A 146 1.00 5.12 5.36
N THR A 147 0.99 4.06 4.55
CA THR A 147 1.30 4.16 3.11
C THR A 147 0.27 5.02 2.37
N ALA A 148 -1.01 4.85 2.71
CA ALA A 148 -2.07 5.68 2.14
C ALA A 148 -1.98 7.14 2.59
N THR A 149 -1.51 7.42 3.81
CA THR A 149 -1.29 8.79 4.29
C THR A 149 -0.19 9.47 3.48
N ASP A 150 0.92 8.77 3.21
CA ASP A 150 1.99 9.32 2.36
C ASP A 150 1.48 9.63 0.96
N TRP A 151 0.78 8.68 0.35
CA TRP A 151 0.20 8.88 -0.97
C TRP A 151 -0.79 10.05 -0.99
N LEU A 152 -1.66 10.13 0.03
CA LEU A 152 -2.68 11.18 0.10
C LEU A 152 -2.04 12.56 0.25
N LEU A 153 -1.02 12.70 1.11
CA LEU A 153 -0.30 13.95 1.33
C LEU A 153 0.61 14.37 0.17
N SER A 154 0.92 13.46 -0.74
CA SER A 154 1.56 13.81 -2.02
C SER A 154 0.57 14.38 -3.06
N HIS A 155 -0.75 14.21 -2.84
CA HIS A 155 -1.81 14.66 -3.76
C HIS A 155 -2.69 15.77 -3.19
N TYR A 156 -2.76 15.91 -1.88
CA TYR A 156 -3.62 16.89 -1.20
C TYR A 156 -2.86 17.61 -0.09
N SER A 157 -3.24 18.85 0.17
CA SER A 157 -2.74 19.58 1.33
C SER A 157 -3.24 18.94 2.64
N ARG A 158 -2.43 19.03 3.71
CA ARG A 158 -2.86 18.57 5.05
C ARG A 158 -4.19 19.19 5.45
N ARG A 159 -4.36 20.49 5.17
CA ARG A 159 -5.59 21.21 5.47
C ARG A 159 -6.79 20.58 4.79
N THR A 160 -6.72 20.30 3.49
CA THR A 160 -7.79 19.66 2.73
C THR A 160 -8.18 18.31 3.35
N VAL A 161 -7.19 17.52 3.78
CA VAL A 161 -7.44 16.22 4.40
C VAL A 161 -8.09 16.38 5.78
N HIS A 162 -7.62 17.35 6.60
CA HIS A 162 -8.22 17.63 7.90
C HIS A 162 -9.66 18.13 7.77
N ASP A 163 -9.91 19.09 6.87
CA ASP A 163 -11.26 19.63 6.62
C ASP A 163 -12.25 18.51 6.23
N TYR A 164 -11.79 17.54 5.41
CA TYR A 164 -12.61 16.38 5.08
C TYR A 164 -12.87 15.47 6.27
N ILE A 165 -11.84 15.17 7.08
CA ILE A 165 -12.00 14.31 8.27
C ILE A 165 -12.96 14.95 9.26
N ASP A 166 -12.89 16.27 9.45
CA ASP A 166 -13.76 17.03 10.36
C ASP A 166 -15.23 17.02 9.90
N GLY A 167 -15.45 17.10 8.58
CA GLY A 167 -16.79 17.03 8.00
C GLY A 167 -17.34 15.61 7.82
N PHE A 168 -16.55 14.57 8.15
CA PHE A 168 -16.93 13.19 7.87
C PHE A 168 -17.89 12.62 8.92
N GLU A 169 -19.09 12.26 8.49
CA GLU A 169 -20.13 11.69 9.33
C GLU A 169 -20.16 10.15 9.30
N GLY A 170 -20.84 9.54 10.26
CA GLY A 170 -21.06 8.09 10.29
C GLY A 170 -19.82 7.24 10.60
N CYS A 171 -18.81 7.84 11.25
CA CYS A 171 -17.60 7.13 11.72
C CYS A 171 -17.42 7.32 13.23
N ARG A 172 -16.78 6.32 13.87
CA ARG A 172 -16.46 6.42 15.30
C ARG A 172 -15.41 7.52 15.51
N PRO A 173 -15.57 8.39 16.53
CA PRO A 173 -14.64 9.50 16.76
C PRO A 173 -13.17 9.07 16.92
N GLU A 174 -12.94 7.89 17.49
CA GLU A 174 -11.57 7.37 17.71
C GLU A 174 -10.85 7.07 16.38
N ILE A 175 -11.61 6.65 15.35
CA ILE A 175 -11.07 6.41 14.00
C ILE A 175 -10.66 7.75 13.38
N LEU A 176 -11.52 8.76 13.46
CA LEU A 176 -11.25 10.09 12.93
C LEU A 176 -10.06 10.74 13.67
N LYS A 177 -10.01 10.66 15.00
CA LYS A 177 -8.86 11.13 15.80
C LYS A 177 -7.56 10.45 15.41
N ARG A 178 -7.60 9.16 15.08
CA ARG A 178 -6.41 8.42 14.63
C ARG A 178 -5.98 8.90 13.24
N ALA A 179 -6.93 9.12 12.32
CA ALA A 179 -6.64 9.67 11.00
C ALA A 179 -6.01 11.08 11.11
N HIS A 180 -6.58 11.95 11.93
CA HIS A 180 -6.02 13.28 12.21
C HIS A 180 -4.59 13.23 12.74
N ARG A 181 -4.33 12.40 13.74
CA ARG A 181 -2.97 12.23 14.31
C ARG A 181 -1.98 11.73 13.25
N MET A 182 -2.42 10.82 12.40
CA MET A 182 -1.57 10.31 11.32
C MET A 182 -1.22 11.41 10.33
N VAL A 183 -2.22 12.16 9.84
CA VAL A 183 -2.02 13.29 8.92
C VAL A 183 -1.11 14.36 9.54
N ALA A 184 -1.30 14.68 10.82
CA ALA A 184 -0.49 15.69 11.51
C ALA A 184 0.96 15.25 11.74
N GLY A 185 1.18 13.99 12.11
CA GLY A 185 2.47 13.47 12.56
C GLY A 185 3.39 12.93 11.47
N VAL A 186 2.85 12.58 10.30
CA VAL A 186 3.64 11.96 9.24
C VAL A 186 4.34 13.01 8.37
N THR A 187 5.65 12.89 8.19
CA THR A 187 6.37 13.56 7.09
C THR A 187 6.21 12.68 5.84
N PRO A 188 5.51 13.16 4.79
CA PRO A 188 5.21 12.31 3.65
C PRO A 188 6.48 11.91 2.90
N LEU A 189 6.52 10.65 2.46
CA LEU A 189 7.56 10.12 1.62
C LEU A 189 7.08 10.13 0.15
N PRO A 190 7.91 10.57 -0.79
CA PRO A 190 7.51 10.66 -2.19
C PRO A 190 7.52 9.32 -2.93
N GLU A 191 8.16 8.29 -2.35
CA GLU A 191 8.33 6.99 -2.98
C GLU A 191 7.64 5.87 -2.20
N TYR A 192 6.86 5.05 -2.91
CA TYR A 192 6.09 3.95 -2.31
C TYR A 192 6.96 2.95 -1.56
N ARG A 193 8.11 2.58 -2.13
CA ARG A 193 9.01 1.59 -1.51
C ARG A 193 9.49 2.01 -0.12
N TYR A 194 9.85 3.28 0.06
CA TYR A 194 10.27 3.80 1.36
C TYR A 194 9.10 4.03 2.31
N SER A 195 7.95 4.44 1.78
CA SER A 195 6.71 4.51 2.55
C SER A 195 6.34 3.13 3.12
N LEU A 196 6.43 2.09 2.30
CA LEU A 196 6.16 0.71 2.71
C LEU A 196 7.17 0.23 3.77
N ALA A 197 8.47 0.45 3.55
CA ALA A 197 9.51 0.07 4.50
C ALA A 197 9.28 0.74 5.86
N ARG A 198 9.04 2.07 5.87
CA ARG A 198 8.69 2.80 7.10
C ARG A 198 7.44 2.23 7.77
N ALA A 199 6.41 1.93 7.01
CA ALA A 199 5.17 1.41 7.54
C ALA A 199 5.35 0.01 8.17
N VAL A 200 6.16 -0.86 7.56
CA VAL A 200 6.51 -2.17 8.13
C VAL A 200 7.33 -1.99 9.41
N LEU A 201 8.35 -1.15 9.43
CA LEU A 201 9.14 -0.85 10.62
C LEU A 201 8.26 -0.32 11.76
N SER A 202 7.42 0.66 11.48
CA SER A 202 6.52 1.27 12.46
C SER A 202 5.51 0.27 13.02
N SER A 203 5.03 -0.68 12.22
CA SER A 203 4.14 -1.75 12.69
C SER A 203 4.80 -2.67 13.72
N HIS A 204 6.13 -2.75 13.71
CA HIS A 204 6.97 -3.47 14.69
C HIS A 204 7.58 -2.55 15.75
N ARG A 205 7.10 -1.32 15.88
CA ARG A 205 7.56 -0.32 16.85
C ARG A 205 9.04 0.02 16.70
N ILE A 206 9.51 0.05 15.47
CA ILE A 206 10.85 0.50 15.14
C ILE A 206 10.73 1.90 14.54
N ASP A 207 11.29 2.88 15.25
CA ASP A 207 11.32 4.25 14.77
C ASP A 207 12.39 4.41 13.69
N CYS A 208 12.04 5.07 12.63
CA CYS A 208 12.94 5.44 11.56
C CYS A 208 12.59 6.82 11.01
N TYR A 209 13.57 7.47 10.43
CA TYR A 209 13.39 8.76 9.78
C TYR A 209 14.01 8.76 8.38
N PRO A 210 13.36 9.44 7.42
CA PRO A 210 13.88 9.54 6.06
C PRO A 210 15.03 10.54 6.00
N VAL A 211 16.02 10.26 5.18
CA VAL A 211 17.00 11.24 4.71
C VAL A 211 16.54 11.75 3.35
N PHE A 212 16.50 13.05 3.18
CA PHE A 212 16.20 13.67 1.89
C PHE A 212 17.52 14.14 1.27
N LEU A 213 17.95 13.46 0.19
CA LEU A 213 19.21 13.77 -0.48
C LEU A 213 19.14 15.08 -1.28
N LYS A 214 17.95 15.48 -1.69
CA LYS A 214 17.64 16.81 -2.24
C LYS A 214 16.25 17.24 -1.76
N PRO A 215 16.03 18.55 -1.48
CA PRO A 215 14.83 19.02 -0.77
C PRO A 215 13.47 18.71 -1.43
N TRP A 216 13.42 18.18 -2.65
CA TRP A 216 12.15 18.02 -3.40
C TRP A 216 12.03 16.84 -4.34
N VAL A 217 13.00 15.92 -4.42
CA VAL A 217 12.97 14.94 -5.53
C VAL A 217 13.10 13.48 -5.12
N THR A 218 13.84 13.13 -4.07
CA THR A 218 14.09 11.71 -3.76
C THR A 218 14.22 11.45 -2.28
N SER A 219 13.59 10.35 -1.83
CA SER A 219 13.93 9.77 -0.54
C SER A 219 15.34 9.19 -0.60
N GLY A 220 16.18 9.60 0.31
CA GLY A 220 17.39 8.86 0.64
C GLY A 220 17.05 7.61 1.45
N PRO A 221 18.06 6.96 2.02
CA PRO A 221 17.84 5.81 2.88
C PRO A 221 16.96 6.17 4.08
N LEU A 222 16.24 5.18 4.62
CA LEU A 222 15.65 5.30 5.93
C LEU A 222 16.72 5.02 6.99
N ILE A 223 16.79 5.86 7.99
CA ILE A 223 17.69 5.67 9.12
C ILE A 223 16.90 5.11 10.29
N VAL A 224 17.34 3.98 10.81
CA VAL A 224 16.81 3.38 12.03
C VAL A 224 17.73 3.71 13.18
N ASP A 225 17.21 4.35 14.22
CA ASP A 225 17.94 4.59 15.45
C ASP A 225 18.03 3.29 16.27
N CYS A 226 19.26 2.88 16.59
CA CYS A 226 19.55 1.73 17.42
C CYS A 226 19.92 2.11 18.86
N GLY A 227 19.82 3.41 19.21
CA GLY A 227 20.21 3.96 20.51
C GLY A 227 21.69 4.33 20.61
N GLY A 228 22.02 5.34 21.42
CA GLY A 228 23.38 5.74 21.71
C GLY A 228 24.19 6.23 20.51
N MET A 229 23.60 7.02 19.62
CA MET A 229 24.19 7.53 18.37
C MET A 229 24.53 6.42 17.35
N ARG A 230 23.89 5.28 17.45
CA ARG A 230 24.09 4.14 16.55
C ARG A 230 22.92 4.04 15.59
N ASN A 231 23.22 4.03 14.31
CA ASN A 231 22.21 4.00 13.28
C ASN A 231 22.50 2.89 12.26
N ILE A 232 21.48 2.35 11.66
CA ILE A 232 21.58 1.56 10.43
C ILE A 232 20.83 2.29 9.32
N ALA A 233 21.33 2.17 8.10
CA ALA A 233 20.68 2.69 6.91
C ALA A 233 19.92 1.56 6.21
N ILE A 234 18.71 1.87 5.72
CA ILE A 234 17.91 0.94 4.93
C ILE A 234 17.75 1.50 3.53
N ILE A 235 18.14 0.73 2.54
CA ILE A 235 17.98 1.03 1.12
C ILE A 235 17.03 -0.02 0.54
N ILE A 236 15.97 0.45 -0.13
CA ILE A 236 15.02 -0.41 -0.82
C ILE A 236 15.28 -0.26 -2.33
N ASP A 237 15.70 -1.35 -2.93
CA ASP A 237 15.94 -1.44 -4.36
C ASP A 237 14.65 -1.78 -5.10
N ASP A 238 14.52 -1.33 -6.34
CA ASP A 238 13.41 -1.70 -7.22
C ASP A 238 13.85 -2.84 -8.14
N ALA A 239 13.17 -3.98 -8.08
CA ALA A 239 13.48 -5.16 -8.89
C ALA A 239 13.35 -4.92 -10.40
N THR A 240 12.62 -3.88 -10.79
CA THR A 240 12.31 -3.62 -12.22
C THR A 240 13.33 -2.76 -12.94
N GLY A 241 14.35 -2.25 -12.26
CA GLY A 241 15.35 -1.38 -12.88
C GLY A 241 14.78 -0.08 -13.48
N SER A 242 13.51 0.23 -13.18
CA SER A 242 12.81 1.39 -13.77
C SER A 242 13.09 2.71 -13.06
N ASP A 243 14.06 2.77 -12.16
CA ASP A 243 14.53 4.02 -11.53
C ASP A 243 15.16 5.01 -12.53
N SER A 244 15.14 4.69 -13.82
CA SER A 244 15.75 5.51 -14.87
C SER A 244 15.01 6.83 -15.17
N ASP A 245 13.74 6.96 -14.79
CA ASP A 245 12.98 8.16 -15.15
C ASP A 245 13.27 9.39 -14.26
N PHE A 246 13.95 9.24 -13.13
CA PHE A 246 14.32 10.37 -12.26
C PHE A 246 15.83 10.60 -12.10
N GLY A 247 16.68 9.96 -12.87
CA GLY A 247 18.06 10.40 -13.13
C GLY A 247 18.99 10.47 -11.92
N PHE A 248 18.75 9.71 -10.84
CA PHE A 248 19.73 9.60 -9.77
C PHE A 248 20.47 8.27 -9.84
N PRO A 249 21.79 8.30 -10.00
CA PRO A 249 22.59 7.09 -9.96
C PRO A 249 22.38 6.38 -8.62
N GLU A 250 22.21 5.08 -8.67
CA GLU A 250 22.25 4.16 -7.52
C GLU A 250 23.45 4.45 -6.60
N ASP A 251 24.54 4.93 -7.17
CA ASP A 251 25.74 5.41 -6.51
C ASP A 251 25.52 6.50 -5.46
N THR A 252 24.48 7.35 -5.60
CA THR A 252 24.32 8.49 -4.67
C THR A 252 23.84 8.03 -3.28
N ARG A 253 22.96 7.01 -3.22
CA ARG A 253 22.49 6.46 -1.93
C ARG A 253 23.58 5.62 -1.26
N ALA A 254 24.25 4.78 -2.03
CA ALA A 254 25.39 4.00 -1.57
C ALA A 254 26.55 4.89 -1.13
N SER A 255 26.85 5.93 -1.89
CA SER A 255 27.87 6.94 -1.53
C SER A 255 27.52 7.68 -0.24
N TRP A 256 26.25 8.09 -0.05
CA TRP A 256 25.82 8.77 1.16
C TRP A 256 25.98 7.88 2.41
N THR A 257 25.57 6.60 2.34
CA THR A 257 25.68 5.66 3.47
C THR A 257 27.13 5.31 3.77
N SER A 258 27.98 5.18 2.76
CA SER A 258 29.41 4.96 2.91
C SER A 258 30.10 6.16 3.57
N HIS A 259 29.74 7.38 3.15
CA HIS A 259 30.30 8.59 3.72
C HIS A 259 29.98 8.75 5.23
N HIS A 260 28.82 8.27 5.66
CA HIS A 260 28.38 8.34 7.06
C HIS A 260 28.75 7.08 7.87
N ASN A 261 29.39 6.08 7.25
CA ASN A 261 29.78 4.82 7.91
C ASN A 261 28.63 4.06 8.56
N PHE A 262 27.41 4.19 8.03
CA PHE A 262 26.28 3.45 8.55
C PHE A 262 26.27 2.00 8.01
N PRO A 263 26.16 0.99 8.86
CA PRO A 263 25.82 -0.36 8.40
C PRO A 263 24.52 -0.31 7.59
N THR A 264 24.52 -0.90 6.41
CA THR A 264 23.42 -0.76 5.46
C THR A 264 22.72 -2.09 5.25
N VAL A 265 21.38 -2.09 5.38
CA VAL A 265 20.52 -3.18 4.95
C VAL A 265 19.95 -2.79 3.58
N ARG A 266 20.28 -3.58 2.55
CA ARG A 266 19.66 -3.44 1.23
C ARG A 266 18.62 -4.52 1.06
N TRP A 267 17.45 -4.16 0.53
CA TRP A 267 16.32 -5.07 0.38
C TRP A 267 15.55 -4.77 -0.90
N ASP A 268 15.08 -5.83 -1.57
CA ASP A 268 14.23 -5.71 -2.75
C ASP A 268 12.80 -5.32 -2.37
N PHE A 269 12.19 -4.43 -3.16
CA PHE A 269 10.84 -3.96 -2.91
C PHE A 269 9.79 -5.09 -2.98
N SER A 270 9.93 -6.00 -3.94
CA SER A 270 8.99 -7.12 -4.08
C SER A 270 9.07 -8.06 -2.88
N ASP A 271 10.27 -8.35 -2.40
CA ASP A 271 10.47 -9.14 -1.19
C ASP A 271 9.94 -8.42 0.07
N LEU A 272 10.10 -7.11 0.15
CA LEU A 272 9.50 -6.32 1.24
C LEU A 272 7.97 -6.45 1.26
N PHE A 273 7.35 -6.42 0.08
CA PHE A 273 5.91 -6.50 -0.03
C PHE A 273 5.36 -7.90 0.30
N PHE A 274 6.00 -8.95 -0.21
CA PHE A 274 5.52 -10.32 -0.04
C PHE A 274 6.02 -11.03 1.21
N ARG A 275 7.19 -10.62 1.72
CA ARG A 275 7.89 -11.26 2.84
C ARG A 275 8.40 -10.26 3.87
N PRO A 276 7.52 -9.39 4.41
CA PRO A 276 7.94 -8.35 5.37
C PRO A 276 8.58 -8.91 6.63
N ASP A 277 8.27 -10.16 7.00
CA ASP A 277 8.87 -10.87 8.13
C ASP A 277 10.36 -11.18 7.90
N LEU A 278 10.76 -11.47 6.66
CA LEU A 278 12.17 -11.67 6.32
C LEU A 278 12.93 -10.34 6.41
N PHE A 279 12.37 -9.28 5.86
CA PHE A 279 12.94 -7.94 5.99
C PHE A 279 13.14 -7.56 7.47
N MET A 280 12.14 -7.79 8.31
CA MET A 280 12.23 -7.51 9.75
C MET A 280 13.29 -8.33 10.46
N ARG A 281 13.52 -9.57 10.05
CA ARG A 281 14.62 -10.41 10.60
C ARG A 281 15.99 -9.83 10.25
N GLU A 282 16.20 -9.37 9.02
CA GLU A 282 17.47 -8.77 8.59
C GLU A 282 17.72 -7.43 9.31
N VAL A 283 16.70 -6.59 9.42
CA VAL A 283 16.79 -5.36 10.22
C VAL A 283 17.15 -5.68 11.68
N GLY A 284 16.54 -6.72 12.27
CA GLY A 284 16.84 -7.17 13.63
C GLY A 284 18.28 -7.64 13.78
N ARG A 285 18.81 -8.41 12.81
CA ARG A 285 20.21 -8.84 12.79
C ARG A 285 21.18 -7.67 12.71
N ALA A 286 20.92 -6.73 11.79
CA ALA A 286 21.76 -5.56 11.64
C ALA A 286 21.77 -4.68 12.90
N ARG A 287 20.60 -4.45 13.52
CA ARG A 287 20.50 -3.73 14.80
C ARG A 287 21.31 -4.41 15.91
N ASN A 288 21.15 -5.72 16.06
CA ASN A 288 21.87 -6.50 17.08
C ASN A 288 23.39 -6.42 16.83
N ALA A 289 23.85 -6.58 15.61
CA ALA A 289 25.28 -6.47 15.27
C ALA A 289 25.87 -5.12 15.67
N VAL A 290 25.13 -4.02 15.42
CA VAL A 290 25.55 -2.67 15.80
C VAL A 290 25.58 -2.49 17.34
N ILE A 291 24.59 -3.03 18.05
CA ILE A 291 24.50 -2.96 19.50
C ILE A 291 25.61 -3.79 20.15
N TYR A 292 25.79 -5.04 19.75
CA TYR A 292 26.78 -5.96 20.33
C TYR A 292 28.22 -5.54 20.03
N LYS A 293 28.52 -5.10 18.81
CA LYS A 293 29.86 -4.64 18.44
C LYS A 293 30.38 -3.52 19.33
N HIS A 294 29.48 -2.73 19.92
CA HIS A 294 29.83 -1.62 20.81
C HIS A 294 29.68 -1.96 22.29
N SER A 295 29.11 -3.11 22.63
CA SER A 295 29.02 -3.58 24.03
C SER A 295 30.20 -4.46 24.44
N LEU A 296 31.03 -4.92 23.49
CA LEU A 296 32.26 -5.65 23.80
C LEU A 296 33.35 -4.67 24.33
N PRO A 297 34.08 -5.05 25.38
CA PRO A 297 35.19 -4.27 25.88
C PRO A 297 36.26 -4.06 24.77
N LYS A 298 36.85 -2.86 24.69
CA LYS A 298 37.82 -2.50 23.65
C LYS A 298 39.12 -3.33 23.63
N TRP A 299 39.34 -4.18 24.60
CA TRP A 299 40.54 -5.03 24.72
C TRP A 299 40.37 -6.44 24.11
N GLU A 300 39.24 -6.74 23.49
CA GLU A 300 39.01 -8.00 22.78
C GLU A 300 39.16 -7.91 21.25
N TRP A 301 39.83 -6.83 20.76
CA TRP A 301 40.13 -6.62 19.33
C TRP A 301 41.60 -6.81 19.04
#